data_4d7da96901916c38a3aaeca71b0f3b35
#
_entry.id   4d7da96901916c38a3aaeca71b0f3b35
#
_cell.length_a   1.000
_cell.length_b   1.000
_cell.length_c   1.000
_cell.angle_alpha   90.00
_cell.angle_beta   90.00
_cell.angle_gamma   90.00
#
_symmetry.space_group_name_H-M   'P 1'
#
loop_
_entity.id
_entity.type
_entity.pdbx_description
1 polymer ?
#
loop_
_entity_poly.entity_id
_entity_poly.type
_entity_poly.pdbx_seq_one_letter_code
_entity_poly.pdbx_strand_id
1 'polypeptide(L)'
;MGWVRSGLFWRTFFLLSLLTTLSMGSWIGMMNVFQRGQKVEQTAELVVSVVTITKAALTHSAPELRKELLFELVSNEGIRIFTLESTDLVDPPPANPLMPEIAAAVREKLGAQTRFSSRVNGMAGFWISFNIEDDEYWLMLERERIAGLTRIQWLGWAGVVGVLSLLGAALISSLINLPLARLTAAARAIAKGERPTPLPEKGSKEIIEANRSFNQMVDDLAQVEKDRAVILAGISHDLRTPLARMQLELEMANLSTDAREGMQSDIAQMDAIIGQFLDYAKPTEAASFVPVEISHLLADCAQHATRLPGMRVRTEIEDDVVVLGNETDLRRVINNLVENARRYARTPGQEFTELDFACNVRSTPQGRRAVVEIADHGPGVPDDQIAQLMKPFTRLDTARGQANGAGLGLAIVERVVSRHNAELAVRNRDGGGLLVQLALPLAS
;
A
#
# COMPACT_ATOMS: atom_id res chain seq x y z
N MET A 1 -1.97 6.27 10.24
CA MET A 1 -3.33 6.11 9.64
C MET A 1 -3.34 5.94 8.10
N GLY A 2 -2.22 5.94 7.41
CA GLY A 2 -2.14 5.81 5.94
C GLY A 2 -2.49 4.42 5.36
N TRP A 3 -2.37 3.37 6.13
CA TRP A 3 -2.61 1.99 5.69
C TRP A 3 -4.10 1.65 5.41
N VAL A 4 -5.03 2.32 6.08
CA VAL A 4 -6.48 2.20 5.82
C VAL A 4 -6.86 2.75 4.44
N ARG A 5 -6.04 3.60 3.84
CA ARG A 5 -6.22 4.14 2.49
C ARG A 5 -5.68 3.23 1.38
N SER A 6 -5.01 2.11 1.70
CA SER A 6 -4.51 1.18 0.68
C SER A 6 -5.66 0.40 0.06
N GLY A 7 -5.75 0.39 -1.27
CA GLY A 7 -6.76 -0.39 -1.99
C GLY A 7 -6.68 -1.90 -1.70
N LEU A 8 -5.50 -2.40 -1.30
CA LEU A 8 -5.30 -3.80 -0.91
C LEU A 8 -6.00 -4.13 0.42
N PHE A 9 -5.90 -3.24 1.43
CA PHE A 9 -6.60 -3.41 2.71
C PHE A 9 -8.11 -3.58 2.49
N TRP A 10 -8.73 -2.67 1.75
CA TRP A 10 -10.17 -2.72 1.49
C TRP A 10 -10.59 -3.93 0.68
N ARG A 11 -9.80 -4.34 -0.31
CA ARG A 11 -10.07 -5.56 -1.10
C ARG A 11 -10.03 -6.82 -0.25
N THR A 12 -9.00 -7.01 0.58
CA THR A 12 -8.89 -8.16 1.48
C THR A 12 -9.95 -8.14 2.57
N PHE A 13 -10.23 -6.96 3.15
CA PHE A 13 -11.29 -6.79 4.14
C PHE A 13 -12.66 -7.16 3.57
N PHE A 14 -13.06 -6.61 2.43
CA PHE A 14 -14.35 -6.91 1.83
C PHE A 14 -14.46 -8.37 1.36
N LEU A 15 -13.40 -8.96 0.85
CA LEU A 15 -13.38 -10.36 0.44
C LEU A 15 -13.56 -11.30 1.64
N LEU A 16 -12.83 -11.07 2.73
CA LEU A 16 -12.97 -11.84 3.97
C LEU A 16 -14.36 -11.64 4.60
N SER A 17 -14.83 -10.39 4.65
CA SER A 17 -16.16 -10.07 5.16
C SER A 17 -17.28 -10.74 4.34
N LEU A 18 -17.17 -10.72 3.02
CA LEU A 18 -18.11 -11.40 2.12
C LEU A 18 -18.09 -12.91 2.34
N LEU A 19 -16.90 -13.52 2.40
CA LEU A 19 -16.74 -14.96 2.61
C LEU A 19 -17.34 -15.41 3.94
N THR A 20 -17.06 -14.68 5.02
CA THR A 20 -17.61 -15.00 6.36
C THR A 20 -19.13 -14.83 6.40
N THR A 21 -19.65 -13.79 5.75
CA THR A 21 -21.11 -13.54 5.67
C THR A 21 -21.82 -14.64 4.86
N LEU A 22 -21.27 -15.05 3.72
CA LEU A 22 -21.80 -16.14 2.91
C LEU A 22 -21.74 -17.49 3.62
N SER A 23 -20.63 -17.80 4.29
CA SER A 23 -20.45 -19.00 5.08
C SER A 23 -21.49 -19.07 6.22
N MET A 24 -21.69 -17.96 6.91
CA MET A 24 -22.68 -17.85 7.97
C MET A 24 -24.11 -17.99 7.44
N GLY A 25 -24.44 -17.33 6.34
CA GLY A 25 -25.75 -17.45 5.69
C GLY A 25 -26.05 -18.90 5.26
N SER A 26 -25.06 -19.58 4.69
CA SER A 26 -25.17 -21.00 4.34
C SER A 26 -25.37 -21.89 5.56
N TRP A 27 -24.65 -21.66 6.66
CA TRP A 27 -24.79 -22.43 7.89
C TRP A 27 -26.17 -22.24 8.52
N ILE A 28 -26.66 -20.99 8.61
CA ILE A 28 -28.00 -20.69 9.12
C ILE A 28 -29.07 -21.35 8.26
N GLY A 29 -28.92 -21.28 6.92
CA GLY A 29 -29.84 -21.94 5.99
C GLY A 29 -29.89 -23.46 6.19
N MET A 30 -28.74 -24.10 6.28
CA MET A 30 -28.62 -25.54 6.51
C MET A 30 -29.21 -25.96 7.88
N MET A 31 -28.93 -25.16 8.93
CA MET A 31 -29.45 -25.42 10.27
C MET A 31 -30.98 -25.30 10.31
N ASN A 32 -31.56 -24.33 9.64
CA ASN A 32 -33.01 -24.19 9.52
C ASN A 32 -33.65 -25.40 8.83
N VAL A 33 -33.05 -25.90 7.75
CA VAL A 33 -33.55 -27.10 7.04
C VAL A 33 -33.45 -28.34 7.94
N PHE A 34 -32.31 -28.53 8.59
CA PHE A 34 -32.09 -29.68 9.49
C PHE A 34 -33.03 -29.70 10.71
N GLN A 35 -33.24 -28.57 11.34
CA GLN A 35 -34.12 -28.45 12.51
C GLN A 35 -35.61 -28.58 12.18
N ARG A 36 -35.99 -28.34 10.90
CA ARG A 36 -37.41 -28.38 10.47
C ARG A 36 -38.01 -29.75 10.72
N GLY A 37 -37.38 -30.81 10.24
CA GLY A 37 -37.87 -32.19 10.41
C GLY A 37 -37.97 -32.61 11.89
N GLN A 38 -36.91 -32.34 12.67
CA GLN A 38 -36.90 -32.67 14.10
C GLN A 38 -38.00 -31.94 14.88
N LYS A 39 -38.26 -30.67 14.60
CA LYS A 39 -39.32 -29.89 15.25
C LYS A 39 -40.70 -30.45 14.92
N VAL A 40 -40.96 -30.86 13.69
CA VAL A 40 -42.23 -31.47 13.30
C VAL A 40 -42.46 -32.76 14.08
N GLU A 41 -41.45 -33.65 14.11
CA GLU A 41 -41.52 -34.93 14.79
C GLU A 41 -41.68 -34.76 16.30
N GLN A 42 -40.87 -33.97 16.97
CA GLN A 42 -40.97 -33.70 18.40
C GLN A 42 -42.32 -33.09 18.81
N THR A 43 -42.83 -32.14 18.00
CA THR A 43 -44.11 -31.50 18.27
C THR A 43 -45.25 -32.52 18.10
N ALA A 44 -45.21 -33.33 17.04
CA ALA A 44 -46.20 -34.36 16.80
C ALA A 44 -46.18 -35.43 17.88
N GLU A 45 -45.02 -35.89 18.34
CA GLU A 45 -44.88 -36.87 19.43
C GLU A 45 -45.39 -36.34 20.74
N LEU A 46 -45.09 -35.08 21.10
CA LEU A 46 -45.61 -34.43 22.30
C LEU A 46 -47.14 -34.38 22.28
N VAL A 47 -47.73 -33.93 21.17
CA VAL A 47 -49.17 -33.88 20.96
C VAL A 47 -49.80 -35.26 21.10
N VAL A 48 -49.27 -36.26 20.39
CA VAL A 48 -49.77 -37.64 20.43
C VAL A 48 -49.64 -38.23 21.83
N SER A 49 -48.54 -38.02 22.52
CA SER A 49 -48.33 -38.49 23.90
C SER A 49 -49.35 -37.92 24.86
N VAL A 50 -49.54 -36.57 24.81
CA VAL A 50 -50.53 -35.92 25.71
C VAL A 50 -51.96 -36.42 25.43
N VAL A 51 -52.36 -36.51 24.15
CA VAL A 51 -53.69 -37.01 23.77
C VAL A 51 -53.85 -38.46 24.20
N THR A 52 -52.86 -39.32 23.99
CA THR A 52 -52.93 -40.75 24.34
C THR A 52 -53.02 -40.99 25.84
N ILE A 53 -52.18 -40.25 26.62
CA ILE A 53 -52.24 -40.32 28.10
C ILE A 53 -53.58 -39.82 28.58
N THR A 54 -54.05 -38.70 28.06
CA THR A 54 -55.37 -38.15 28.44
C THR A 54 -56.52 -39.12 28.14
N LYS A 55 -56.50 -39.70 26.92
CA LYS A 55 -57.47 -40.70 26.50
C LYS A 55 -57.47 -41.94 27.43
N ALA A 56 -56.26 -42.46 27.73
CA ALA A 56 -56.11 -43.62 28.58
C ALA A 56 -56.64 -43.32 30.02
N ALA A 57 -56.28 -42.14 30.56
CA ALA A 57 -56.72 -41.69 31.88
C ALA A 57 -58.27 -41.59 31.97
N LEU A 58 -58.90 -41.02 30.96
CA LEU A 58 -60.35 -40.83 30.92
C LEU A 58 -61.09 -42.15 30.68
N THR A 59 -60.54 -43.04 29.83
CA THR A 59 -61.19 -44.36 29.51
C THR A 59 -61.17 -45.29 30.71
N HIS A 60 -60.08 -45.28 31.51
CA HIS A 60 -59.97 -46.21 32.70
C HIS A 60 -60.50 -45.64 34.02
N SER A 61 -60.93 -44.39 34.03
CA SER A 61 -61.49 -43.74 35.20
C SER A 61 -62.99 -44.05 35.37
N ALA A 62 -63.43 -44.28 36.62
CA ALA A 62 -64.87 -44.41 36.95
C ALA A 62 -65.55 -43.06 36.54
N PRO A 63 -66.80 -43.10 36.03
CA PRO A 63 -67.54 -41.91 35.59
C PRO A 63 -67.64 -40.80 36.65
N GLU A 64 -67.69 -41.17 37.90
CA GLU A 64 -67.75 -40.23 39.01
C GLU A 64 -66.45 -39.48 39.31
N LEU A 65 -65.28 -40.08 39.02
CA LEU A 65 -63.97 -39.54 39.22
C LEU A 65 -63.45 -38.75 37.97
N ARG A 66 -64.07 -38.86 36.80
CA ARG A 66 -63.68 -38.18 35.57
C ARG A 66 -63.67 -36.65 35.73
N LYS A 67 -64.62 -36.08 36.44
CA LYS A 67 -64.73 -34.65 36.72
C LYS A 67 -63.57 -34.13 37.58
N GLU A 68 -63.16 -34.88 38.57
CA GLU A 68 -62.06 -34.55 39.45
C GLU A 68 -60.70 -34.63 38.71
N LEU A 69 -60.51 -35.66 37.92
CA LEU A 69 -59.36 -35.88 37.11
C LEU A 69 -59.22 -34.79 36.03
N LEU A 70 -60.30 -34.36 35.37
CA LEU A 70 -60.32 -33.23 34.45
C LEU A 70 -59.94 -31.93 35.14
N PHE A 71 -60.41 -31.69 36.35
CA PHE A 71 -60.05 -30.51 37.15
C PHE A 71 -58.57 -30.53 37.56
N GLU A 72 -58.00 -31.66 37.89
CA GLU A 72 -56.61 -31.84 38.24
C GLU A 72 -55.68 -31.62 37.04
N LEU A 73 -56.03 -32.15 35.88
CA LEU A 73 -55.30 -31.92 34.61
C LEU A 73 -55.30 -30.44 34.22
N VAL A 74 -56.43 -29.75 34.42
CA VAL A 74 -56.49 -28.29 34.15
C VAL A 74 -55.65 -27.50 35.13
N SER A 75 -55.66 -27.85 36.42
CA SER A 75 -54.99 -27.05 37.44
C SER A 75 -53.50 -27.26 37.52
N ASN A 76 -53.02 -28.49 37.30
CA ASN A 76 -51.59 -28.81 37.44
C ASN A 76 -50.81 -28.83 36.12
N GLU A 77 -51.42 -29.25 35.03
CA GLU A 77 -50.73 -29.43 33.74
C GLU A 77 -51.08 -28.39 32.67
N GLY A 78 -52.05 -27.49 32.94
CA GLY A 78 -52.53 -26.49 31.96
C GLY A 78 -53.22 -27.09 30.75
N ILE A 79 -53.64 -28.38 30.86
CA ILE A 79 -54.33 -29.12 29.79
C ILE A 79 -55.82 -28.95 30.00
N ARG A 80 -56.50 -28.29 29.04
CA ARG A 80 -57.95 -28.08 29.13
C ARG A 80 -58.65 -29.00 28.14
N ILE A 81 -59.65 -29.74 28.65
CA ILE A 81 -60.40 -30.70 27.87
C ILE A 81 -61.88 -30.27 27.91
N PHE A 82 -62.54 -30.28 26.78
CA PHE A 82 -63.94 -29.93 26.59
C PHE A 82 -64.57 -30.94 25.66
N THR A 83 -65.85 -31.22 25.86
CA THR A 83 -66.65 -31.98 24.92
C THR A 83 -66.83 -31.20 23.62
N LEU A 84 -66.65 -31.82 22.49
CA LEU A 84 -66.85 -31.19 21.18
C LEU A 84 -68.37 -31.15 20.87
N GLU A 85 -68.91 -29.93 20.73
CA GLU A 85 -70.30 -29.69 20.41
C GLU A 85 -70.45 -29.22 18.97
N SER A 86 -71.55 -29.55 18.30
CA SER A 86 -71.82 -29.07 16.94
C SER A 86 -72.00 -27.56 16.85
N THR A 87 -72.19 -26.88 17.98
CA THR A 87 -72.36 -25.43 18.14
C THR A 87 -71.05 -24.68 18.36
N ASP A 88 -69.93 -25.42 18.52
CA ASP A 88 -68.61 -24.80 18.78
C ASP A 88 -68.16 -23.86 17.66
N LEU A 89 -67.75 -22.65 18.04
CA LEU A 89 -67.11 -21.68 17.14
C LEU A 89 -65.63 -22.04 17.05
N VAL A 90 -65.21 -22.57 15.87
CA VAL A 90 -63.89 -23.13 15.63
C VAL A 90 -63.15 -22.25 14.59
N ASP A 91 -62.05 -21.65 15.02
CA ASP A 91 -61.17 -20.90 14.11
C ASP A 91 -60.22 -21.84 13.30
N PRO A 92 -59.68 -21.39 12.20
CA PRO A 92 -58.67 -22.15 11.43
C PRO A 92 -57.46 -22.56 12.29
N PRO A 93 -56.70 -23.59 11.88
CA PRO A 93 -55.44 -23.96 12.54
C PRO A 93 -54.48 -22.79 12.66
N PRO A 94 -53.53 -22.79 13.60
CA PRO A 94 -52.56 -21.73 13.75
C PRO A 94 -51.79 -21.49 12.47
N ALA A 95 -51.58 -20.20 12.12
CA ALA A 95 -50.77 -19.81 10.94
C ALA A 95 -49.25 -20.04 11.19
N ASN A 96 -48.87 -21.33 11.20
CA ASN A 96 -47.49 -21.77 11.34
C ASN A 96 -47.08 -22.51 10.06
N PRO A 97 -45.94 -22.16 9.42
CA PRO A 97 -45.46 -22.85 8.22
C PRO A 97 -45.27 -24.36 8.36
N LEU A 98 -45.05 -24.85 9.60
CA LEU A 98 -44.90 -26.28 9.91
C LEU A 98 -46.22 -26.97 10.22
N MET A 99 -47.31 -26.23 10.35
CA MET A 99 -48.60 -26.76 10.76
C MET A 99 -49.12 -27.88 9.82
N PRO A 100 -49.02 -27.78 8.50
CA PRO A 100 -49.47 -28.87 7.59
C PRO A 100 -48.71 -30.18 7.86
N GLU A 101 -47.40 -30.10 8.11
CA GLU A 101 -46.55 -31.27 8.35
C GLU A 101 -46.81 -31.86 9.73
N ILE A 102 -46.96 -31.02 10.77
CA ILE A 102 -47.35 -31.43 12.14
C ILE A 102 -48.72 -32.10 12.12
N ALA A 103 -49.71 -31.52 11.44
CA ALA A 103 -51.06 -32.05 11.32
C ALA A 103 -51.07 -33.41 10.60
N ALA A 104 -50.24 -33.56 9.55
CA ALA A 104 -50.10 -34.84 8.86
C ALA A 104 -49.52 -35.94 9.78
N ALA A 105 -48.44 -35.65 10.50
CA ALA A 105 -47.80 -36.59 11.41
C ALA A 105 -48.70 -36.95 12.63
N VAL A 106 -49.47 -36.02 13.15
CA VAL A 106 -50.42 -36.27 14.23
C VAL A 106 -51.60 -37.10 13.73
N ARG A 107 -52.16 -36.80 12.52
CA ARG A 107 -53.25 -37.60 11.92
C ARG A 107 -52.86 -39.03 11.61
N GLU A 108 -51.62 -39.26 11.26
CA GLU A 108 -51.10 -40.64 11.04
C GLU A 108 -51.19 -41.48 12.32
N LYS A 109 -50.95 -40.89 13.50
CA LYS A 109 -50.92 -41.60 14.77
C LYS A 109 -52.25 -41.56 15.52
N LEU A 110 -53.05 -40.50 15.44
CA LEU A 110 -54.34 -40.35 16.15
C LEU A 110 -55.58 -40.59 15.28
N GLY A 111 -55.40 -40.66 13.95
CA GLY A 111 -56.53 -40.91 13.02
C GLY A 111 -56.81 -39.69 12.13
N ALA A 112 -57.30 -39.98 10.90
CA ALA A 112 -57.54 -38.98 9.86
C ALA A 112 -58.60 -37.90 10.23
N GLN A 113 -59.48 -38.19 11.18
CA GLN A 113 -60.58 -37.32 11.62
C GLN A 113 -60.11 -36.22 12.59
N THR A 114 -58.86 -36.28 13.07
CA THR A 114 -58.35 -35.28 14.02
C THR A 114 -58.38 -33.88 13.43
N ARG A 115 -59.05 -32.95 14.13
CA ARG A 115 -59.19 -31.53 13.78
C ARG A 115 -58.21 -30.69 14.60
N PHE A 116 -57.78 -29.58 13.99
CA PHE A 116 -56.91 -28.62 14.66
C PHE A 116 -57.53 -27.22 14.58
N SER A 117 -57.40 -26.45 15.68
CA SER A 117 -57.87 -25.07 15.72
C SER A 117 -56.92 -24.18 16.50
N SER A 118 -56.90 -22.88 16.17
CA SER A 118 -56.19 -21.85 16.91
C SER A 118 -57.01 -21.24 18.05
N ARG A 119 -58.36 -21.41 18.01
CA ARG A 119 -59.31 -20.91 18.99
C ARG A 119 -60.57 -21.73 18.94
N VAL A 120 -61.11 -22.07 20.10
CA VAL A 120 -62.43 -22.69 20.23
C VAL A 120 -63.21 -21.88 21.24
N ASN A 121 -64.43 -21.47 20.93
CA ASN A 121 -65.34 -20.69 21.75
C ASN A 121 -64.68 -19.45 22.38
N GLY A 122 -63.87 -18.74 21.58
CA GLY A 122 -63.16 -17.52 22.03
C GLY A 122 -61.85 -17.75 22.80
N MET A 123 -61.58 -18.97 23.24
CA MET A 123 -60.36 -19.33 23.96
C MET A 123 -59.23 -19.65 23.01
N ALA A 124 -58.14 -18.82 23.05
CA ALA A 124 -56.96 -19.01 22.23
C ALA A 124 -56.07 -20.11 22.80
N GLY A 125 -55.57 -21.03 21.92
CA GLY A 125 -54.73 -22.14 22.31
C GLY A 125 -54.36 -22.98 21.08
N PHE A 126 -53.64 -24.07 21.26
CA PHE A 126 -53.50 -25.11 20.25
C PHE A 126 -54.50 -26.25 20.55
N TRP A 127 -55.57 -26.29 19.79
CA TRP A 127 -56.66 -27.19 19.97
C TRP A 127 -56.58 -28.38 19.05
N ILE A 128 -56.82 -29.60 19.63
CA ILE A 128 -56.73 -30.87 18.90
C ILE A 128 -57.96 -31.69 19.27
N SER A 129 -58.70 -32.21 18.29
CA SER A 129 -59.81 -33.12 18.57
C SER A 129 -59.34 -34.57 18.71
N PHE A 130 -59.98 -35.33 19.58
CA PHE A 130 -59.77 -36.75 19.69
C PHE A 130 -61.07 -37.45 20.18
N ASN A 131 -61.20 -38.74 19.91
CA ASN A 131 -62.41 -39.51 20.23
C ASN A 131 -62.16 -40.48 21.38
N ILE A 132 -63.12 -40.56 22.23
CA ILE A 132 -63.23 -41.62 23.26
C ILE A 132 -64.56 -42.30 23.05
N GLU A 133 -64.57 -43.61 22.66
CA GLU A 133 -65.77 -44.34 22.26
C GLU A 133 -66.53 -43.58 21.16
N ASP A 134 -67.73 -43.15 21.34
CA ASP A 134 -68.59 -42.40 20.42
C ASP A 134 -68.58 -40.87 20.66
N ASP A 135 -67.85 -40.39 21.67
CA ASP A 135 -67.82 -39.00 22.05
C ASP A 135 -66.53 -38.31 21.53
N GLU A 136 -66.69 -37.10 20.96
CA GLU A 136 -65.57 -36.26 20.52
C GLU A 136 -65.23 -35.21 21.58
N TYR A 137 -63.92 -35.00 21.76
CA TYR A 137 -63.37 -34.07 22.75
C TYR A 137 -62.38 -33.11 22.10
N TRP A 138 -62.28 -31.88 22.65
CA TRP A 138 -61.25 -30.92 22.38
C TRP A 138 -60.22 -30.94 23.51
N LEU A 139 -58.91 -31.03 23.14
CA LEU A 139 -57.78 -30.84 24.02
C LEU A 139 -57.05 -29.55 23.65
N MET A 140 -56.88 -28.68 24.62
CA MET A 140 -56.14 -27.41 24.43
C MET A 140 -54.78 -27.51 25.09
N LEU A 141 -53.74 -27.20 24.32
CA LEU A 141 -52.36 -27.01 24.76
C LEU A 141 -52.01 -25.53 24.70
N GLU A 142 -51.20 -25.05 25.68
CA GLU A 142 -50.71 -23.71 25.67
C GLU A 142 -49.73 -23.50 24.50
N ARG A 143 -49.86 -22.36 23.79
CA ARG A 143 -49.03 -22.01 22.61
C ARG A 143 -47.55 -21.95 22.94
N GLU A 144 -47.16 -21.56 24.14
CA GLU A 144 -45.78 -21.39 24.57
C GLU A 144 -44.99 -22.70 24.56
N ARG A 145 -45.65 -23.85 24.79
CA ARG A 145 -45.01 -25.19 24.73
C ARG A 145 -44.61 -25.60 23.30
N ILE A 146 -45.15 -24.94 22.29
CA ILE A 146 -44.93 -25.28 20.87
C ILE A 146 -44.07 -24.19 20.17
N ALA A 147 -43.88 -23.03 20.81
CA ALA A 147 -43.10 -21.93 20.26
C ALA A 147 -41.59 -22.20 20.40
N GLY A 148 -40.92 -22.44 19.28
CA GLY A 148 -39.46 -22.47 19.24
C GLY A 148 -38.86 -21.08 19.46
N LEU A 149 -37.51 -21.00 19.44
CA LEU A 149 -36.77 -19.73 19.56
C LEU A 149 -37.38 -18.62 18.69
N THR A 150 -37.68 -17.49 19.32
CA THR A 150 -38.28 -16.35 18.63
C THR A 150 -37.32 -15.79 17.57
N ARG A 151 -37.86 -15.22 16.46
CA ARG A 151 -37.07 -14.57 15.40
C ARG A 151 -36.06 -13.55 15.95
N ILE A 152 -36.38 -12.89 17.05
CA ILE A 152 -35.54 -11.88 17.71
C ILE A 152 -34.25 -12.52 18.28
N GLN A 153 -34.29 -13.70 18.82
CA GLN A 153 -33.11 -14.40 19.35
C GLN A 153 -32.17 -14.81 18.23
N TRP A 154 -32.70 -15.28 17.09
CA TRP A 154 -31.89 -15.59 15.91
C TRP A 154 -31.22 -14.35 15.31
N LEU A 155 -31.92 -13.21 15.23
CA LEU A 155 -31.35 -11.94 14.76
C LEU A 155 -30.26 -11.43 15.71
N GLY A 156 -30.43 -11.62 17.03
CA GLY A 156 -29.40 -11.29 18.01
C GLY A 156 -28.11 -12.08 17.81
N TRP A 157 -28.21 -13.40 17.68
CA TRP A 157 -27.04 -14.24 17.38
C TRP A 157 -26.39 -13.92 16.04
N ALA A 158 -27.18 -13.70 15.00
CA ALA A 158 -26.68 -13.29 13.69
C ALA A 158 -25.90 -11.96 13.77
N GLY A 159 -26.40 -11.00 14.56
CA GLY A 159 -25.71 -9.74 14.82
C GLY A 159 -24.35 -9.92 15.49
N VAL A 160 -24.30 -10.71 16.56
CA VAL A 160 -23.05 -11.00 17.30
C VAL A 160 -21.98 -11.64 16.38
N VAL A 161 -22.37 -12.68 15.64
CA VAL A 161 -21.43 -13.36 14.73
C VAL A 161 -21.02 -12.45 13.58
N GLY A 162 -21.93 -11.61 13.06
CA GLY A 162 -21.60 -10.60 12.05
C GLY A 162 -20.54 -9.62 12.52
N VAL A 163 -20.69 -9.08 13.74
CA VAL A 163 -19.70 -8.18 14.35
C VAL A 163 -18.36 -8.88 14.55
N LEU A 164 -18.36 -10.11 15.09
CA LEU A 164 -17.13 -10.88 15.29
C LEU A 164 -16.41 -11.18 13.95
N SER A 165 -17.17 -11.50 12.90
CA SER A 165 -16.63 -11.71 11.55
C SER A 165 -15.97 -10.46 10.99
N LEU A 166 -16.60 -9.29 11.14
CA LEU A 166 -16.03 -8.01 10.70
C LEU A 166 -14.75 -7.66 11.46
N LEU A 167 -14.75 -7.85 12.79
CA LEU A 167 -13.56 -7.64 13.62
C LEU A 167 -12.43 -8.59 13.23
N GLY A 168 -12.73 -9.87 13.00
CA GLY A 168 -11.77 -10.86 12.52
C GLY A 168 -11.19 -10.50 11.15
N ALA A 169 -12.03 -10.09 10.20
CA ALA A 169 -11.60 -9.65 8.88
C ALA A 169 -10.69 -8.41 8.95
N ALA A 170 -11.03 -7.43 9.79
CA ALA A 170 -10.22 -6.23 10.01
C ALA A 170 -8.86 -6.60 10.65
N LEU A 171 -8.84 -7.50 11.63
CA LEU A 171 -7.62 -7.96 12.30
C LEU A 171 -6.68 -8.67 11.31
N ILE A 172 -7.18 -9.67 10.58
CA ILE A 172 -6.39 -10.43 9.60
C ILE A 172 -5.86 -9.50 8.51
N SER A 173 -6.73 -8.62 7.98
CA SER A 173 -6.32 -7.65 6.96
C SER A 173 -5.22 -6.72 7.48
N SER A 174 -5.26 -6.29 8.74
CA SER A 174 -4.22 -5.45 9.33
C SER A 174 -2.91 -6.20 9.56
N LEU A 175 -2.96 -7.46 9.98
CA LEU A 175 -1.78 -8.30 10.23
C LEU A 175 -0.99 -8.60 8.95
N ILE A 176 -1.64 -8.65 7.80
CA ILE A 176 -1.00 -8.94 6.51
C ILE A 176 -0.63 -7.65 5.77
N ASN A 177 -1.57 -6.72 5.62
CA ASN A 177 -1.39 -5.56 4.75
C ASN A 177 -0.43 -4.51 5.32
N LEU A 178 -0.37 -4.33 6.64
CA LEU A 178 0.51 -3.34 7.24
C LEU A 178 2.01 -3.68 7.06
N PRO A 179 2.48 -4.92 7.33
CA PRO A 179 3.86 -5.31 7.04
C PRO A 179 4.20 -5.19 5.54
N LEU A 180 3.33 -5.64 4.65
CA LEU A 180 3.54 -5.54 3.20
C LEU A 180 3.63 -4.09 2.71
N ALA A 181 2.82 -3.19 3.26
CA ALA A 181 2.88 -1.77 2.94
C ALA A 181 4.21 -1.15 3.38
N ARG A 182 4.72 -1.53 4.56
CA ARG A 182 6.05 -1.09 5.06
C ARG A 182 7.17 -1.61 4.18
N LEU A 183 7.15 -2.89 3.81
CA LEU A 183 8.13 -3.50 2.91
C LEU A 183 8.14 -2.79 1.54
N THR A 184 6.95 -2.53 0.97
CA THR A 184 6.81 -1.81 -0.29
C THR A 184 7.33 -0.37 -0.20
N ALA A 185 7.07 0.33 0.92
CA ALA A 185 7.58 1.68 1.14
C ALA A 185 9.11 1.69 1.26
N ALA A 186 9.68 0.73 2.00
CA ALA A 186 11.13 0.58 2.14
C ALA A 186 11.81 0.24 0.80
N ALA A 187 11.20 -0.65 -0.01
CA ALA A 187 11.71 -0.97 -1.35
C ALA A 187 11.68 0.25 -2.29
N ARG A 188 10.64 1.09 -2.22
CA ARG A 188 10.57 2.34 -2.99
C ARG A 188 11.60 3.37 -2.53
N ALA A 189 11.91 3.44 -1.23
CA ALA A 189 12.96 4.30 -0.71
C ALA A 189 14.33 3.92 -1.29
N ILE A 190 14.65 2.61 -1.34
CA ILE A 190 15.89 2.13 -1.99
C ILE A 190 15.92 2.51 -3.47
N ALA A 191 14.82 2.33 -4.20
CA ALA A 191 14.76 2.68 -5.62
C ALA A 191 14.99 4.18 -5.87
N LYS A 192 14.75 5.04 -4.88
CA LYS A 192 15.08 6.48 -4.92
C LYS A 192 16.49 6.80 -4.43
N GLY A 193 17.29 5.79 -4.05
CA GLY A 193 18.60 5.99 -3.46
C GLY A 193 18.58 6.40 -1.98
N GLU A 194 17.42 6.35 -1.32
CA GLU A 194 17.27 6.62 0.12
C GLU A 194 17.63 5.36 0.92
N ARG A 195 18.17 5.54 2.14
CA ARG A 195 18.46 4.44 3.06
C ARG A 195 17.28 4.27 4.03
N PRO A 196 16.41 3.25 3.85
CA PRO A 196 15.28 3.05 4.73
C PRO A 196 15.73 2.59 6.12
N THR A 197 14.93 2.91 7.15
CA THR A 197 15.12 2.34 8.48
C THR A 197 14.87 0.82 8.44
N PRO A 198 15.64 0.02 9.20
CA PRO A 198 15.47 -1.43 9.23
C PRO A 198 14.02 -1.83 9.55
N LEU A 199 13.50 -2.79 8.81
CA LEU A 199 12.16 -3.32 9.02
C LEU A 199 12.12 -4.17 10.29
N PRO A 200 11.05 -4.04 11.13
CA PRO A 200 10.97 -4.76 12.39
C PRO A 200 10.78 -6.26 12.16
N GLU A 201 11.53 -7.08 12.89
CA GLU A 201 11.39 -8.54 12.90
C GLU A 201 10.26 -8.98 13.84
N LYS A 202 9.03 -8.57 13.53
CA LYS A 202 7.81 -8.86 14.32
C LYS A 202 6.67 -9.28 13.40
N GLY A 203 5.84 -10.21 13.88
CA GLY A 203 4.68 -10.72 13.13
C GLY A 203 4.73 -12.23 12.93
N SER A 204 4.13 -12.73 11.85
CA SER A 204 4.23 -14.15 11.48
C SER A 204 5.66 -14.52 11.06
N LYS A 205 5.97 -15.83 11.08
CA LYS A 205 7.29 -16.34 10.71
C LYS A 205 7.71 -15.88 9.32
N GLU A 206 6.78 -15.89 8.38
CA GLU A 206 7.00 -15.50 6.98
C GLU A 206 7.31 -13.99 6.85
N ILE A 207 6.64 -13.14 7.63
CA ILE A 207 6.91 -11.70 7.66
C ILE A 207 8.27 -11.40 8.29
N ILE A 208 8.62 -12.08 9.38
CA ILE A 208 9.93 -11.95 10.02
C ILE A 208 11.04 -12.33 9.05
N GLU A 209 10.90 -13.47 8.35
CA GLU A 209 11.88 -13.95 7.38
C GLU A 209 12.02 -13.01 6.18
N ALA A 210 10.89 -12.51 5.65
CA ALA A 210 10.89 -11.52 4.57
C ALA A 210 11.58 -10.21 4.98
N ASN A 211 11.27 -9.69 6.18
CA ASN A 211 11.88 -8.46 6.69
C ASN A 211 13.37 -8.64 6.95
N ARG A 212 13.79 -9.78 7.51
CA ARG A 212 15.21 -10.11 7.72
C ARG A 212 15.98 -10.20 6.42
N SER A 213 15.45 -10.93 5.43
CA SER A 213 16.07 -11.05 4.11
C SER A 213 16.17 -9.70 3.40
N PHE A 214 15.14 -8.84 3.55
CA PHE A 214 15.18 -7.49 3.02
C PHE A 214 16.23 -6.62 3.70
N ASN A 215 16.31 -6.63 5.04
CA ASN A 215 17.33 -5.90 5.80
C ASN A 215 18.75 -6.35 5.41
N GLN A 216 18.96 -7.67 5.30
CA GLN A 216 20.26 -8.22 4.85
C GLN A 216 20.61 -7.74 3.44
N MET A 217 19.65 -7.75 2.50
CA MET A 217 19.87 -7.24 1.14
C MET A 217 20.27 -5.75 1.16
N VAL A 218 19.67 -4.93 2.03
CA VAL A 218 20.03 -3.51 2.17
C VAL A 218 21.45 -3.35 2.69
N ASP A 219 21.85 -4.15 3.69
CA ASP A 219 23.20 -4.13 4.25
C ASP A 219 24.24 -4.62 3.25
N ASP A 220 23.95 -5.68 2.50
CA ASP A 220 24.82 -6.20 1.45
C ASP A 220 25.02 -5.16 0.34
N LEU A 221 23.94 -4.47 -0.08
CA LEU A 221 24.04 -3.39 -1.07
C LEU A 221 24.91 -2.24 -0.57
N ALA A 222 24.76 -1.84 0.70
CA ALA A 222 25.59 -0.80 1.31
C ALA A 222 27.06 -1.22 1.37
N GLN A 223 27.34 -2.50 1.65
CA GLN A 223 28.70 -3.03 1.67
C GLN A 223 29.32 -3.03 0.26
N VAL A 224 28.57 -3.45 -0.77
CA VAL A 224 29.02 -3.39 -2.17
C VAL A 224 29.37 -1.95 -2.60
N GLU A 225 28.54 -0.98 -2.21
CA GLU A 225 28.82 0.43 -2.48
C GLU A 225 30.11 0.91 -1.77
N LYS A 226 30.32 0.50 -0.52
CA LYS A 226 31.52 0.83 0.24
C LYS A 226 32.77 0.20 -0.36
N ASP A 227 32.70 -1.08 -0.71
CA ASP A 227 33.82 -1.79 -1.32
C ASP A 227 34.20 -1.17 -2.66
N ARG A 228 33.20 -0.80 -3.47
CA ARG A 228 33.42 -0.05 -4.72
C ARG A 228 34.18 1.26 -4.49
N ALA A 229 33.84 1.99 -3.41
CA ALA A 229 34.56 3.22 -3.05
C ALA A 229 36.02 2.99 -2.74
N VAL A 230 36.30 1.97 -1.91
CA VAL A 230 37.67 1.63 -1.51
C VAL A 230 38.51 1.22 -2.71
N ILE A 231 37.94 0.37 -3.59
CA ILE A 231 38.62 -0.07 -4.84
C ILE A 231 38.97 1.14 -5.72
N LEU A 232 37.99 2.04 -5.91
CA LEU A 232 38.19 3.21 -6.74
C LEU A 232 39.21 4.20 -6.18
N ALA A 233 39.21 4.39 -4.86
CA ALA A 233 40.23 5.20 -4.17
C ALA A 233 41.62 4.58 -4.33
N GLY A 234 41.76 3.24 -4.21
CA GLY A 234 43.00 2.53 -4.47
C GLY A 234 43.51 2.67 -5.88
N ILE A 235 42.64 2.45 -6.88
CA ILE A 235 42.95 2.63 -8.30
C ILE A 235 43.43 4.07 -8.58
N SER A 236 42.79 5.07 -7.95
CA SER A 236 43.20 6.48 -8.08
C SER A 236 44.66 6.72 -7.68
N HIS A 237 44.97 6.25 -6.49
CA HIS A 237 46.31 6.39 -5.94
C HIS A 237 47.33 5.70 -6.83
N ASP A 238 47.04 4.48 -7.29
CA ASP A 238 47.95 3.67 -8.07
C ASP A 238 48.14 4.20 -9.52
N LEU A 239 47.17 4.92 -10.07
CA LEU A 239 47.27 5.61 -11.34
C LEU A 239 48.00 6.95 -11.23
N ARG A 240 47.87 7.71 -10.15
CA ARG A 240 48.56 8.98 -9.95
C ARG A 240 50.09 8.82 -9.78
N THR A 241 50.51 7.76 -9.10
CA THR A 241 51.93 7.51 -8.86
C THR A 241 52.76 7.41 -10.17
N PRO A 242 52.38 6.59 -11.18
CA PRO A 242 53.08 6.55 -12.44
C PRO A 242 52.98 7.87 -13.25
N LEU A 243 51.82 8.58 -13.15
CA LEU A 243 51.66 9.87 -13.81
C LEU A 243 52.64 10.92 -13.23
N ALA A 244 52.77 10.98 -11.91
CA ALA A 244 53.73 11.87 -11.26
C ALA A 244 55.17 11.53 -11.64
N ARG A 245 55.48 10.22 -11.78
CA ARG A 245 56.81 9.81 -12.28
C ARG A 245 57.05 10.22 -13.71
N MET A 246 56.09 10.02 -14.63
CA MET A 246 56.20 10.45 -16.00
C MET A 246 56.37 11.97 -16.10
N GLN A 247 55.67 12.75 -15.24
CA GLN A 247 55.83 14.20 -15.18
C GLN A 247 57.22 14.61 -14.74
N LEU A 248 57.79 13.91 -13.73
CA LEU A 248 59.16 14.16 -13.27
C LEU A 248 60.20 13.80 -14.33
N GLU A 249 60.04 12.62 -15.00
CA GLU A 249 60.92 12.22 -16.07
C GLU A 249 60.87 13.20 -17.27
N LEU A 250 59.71 13.75 -17.59
CA LEU A 250 59.52 14.75 -18.63
C LEU A 250 60.25 16.07 -18.30
N GLU A 251 60.23 16.48 -17.03
CA GLU A 251 60.98 17.69 -16.60
C GLU A 251 62.49 17.50 -16.72
N MET A 252 63.00 16.27 -16.51
CA MET A 252 64.40 15.92 -16.59
C MET A 252 64.88 15.60 -18.04
N ALA A 253 63.93 15.34 -18.94
CA ALA A 253 64.25 14.97 -20.32
C ALA A 253 64.71 16.19 -21.17
N ASN A 254 65.72 15.97 -22.01
CA ASN A 254 66.21 16.98 -22.93
C ASN A 254 65.41 17.00 -24.26
N LEU A 255 64.15 17.49 -24.17
CA LEU A 255 63.19 17.53 -25.27
C LEU A 255 63.10 18.94 -25.86
N SER A 256 62.64 19.03 -27.14
CA SER A 256 62.21 20.32 -27.71
C SER A 256 61.01 20.91 -26.92
N THR A 257 60.88 22.23 -26.89
CA THR A 257 59.80 22.93 -26.21
C THR A 257 58.44 22.41 -26.63
N ASP A 258 58.16 22.23 -27.89
CA ASP A 258 56.91 21.77 -28.45
C ASP A 258 56.59 20.32 -28.00
N ALA A 259 57.61 19.44 -28.00
CA ALA A 259 57.43 18.05 -27.54
C ALA A 259 57.18 17.97 -26.06
N ARG A 260 57.83 18.81 -25.24
CA ARG A 260 57.63 18.89 -23.82
C ARG A 260 56.23 19.40 -23.49
N GLU A 261 55.76 20.48 -24.10
CA GLU A 261 54.42 21.05 -23.92
C GLU A 261 53.32 20.04 -24.33
N GLY A 262 53.51 19.32 -25.44
CA GLY A 262 52.60 18.28 -25.87
C GLY A 262 52.46 17.15 -24.82
N MET A 263 53.58 16.61 -24.35
CA MET A 263 53.57 15.55 -23.33
C MET A 263 53.05 16.02 -21.97
N GLN A 264 53.34 17.25 -21.56
CA GLN A 264 52.78 17.84 -20.34
C GLN A 264 51.24 17.96 -20.44
N SER A 265 50.75 18.41 -21.61
CA SER A 265 49.30 18.46 -21.86
C SER A 265 48.64 17.09 -21.78
N ASP A 266 49.27 16.05 -22.35
CA ASP A 266 48.75 14.67 -22.33
C ASP A 266 48.68 14.10 -20.90
N ILE A 267 49.76 14.29 -20.11
CA ILE A 267 49.78 13.85 -18.71
C ILE A 267 48.73 14.57 -17.87
N ALA A 268 48.61 15.90 -18.03
CA ALA A 268 47.60 16.72 -17.33
C ALA A 268 46.18 16.26 -17.72
N GLN A 269 45.97 15.91 -18.98
CA GLN A 269 44.69 15.36 -19.46
C GLN A 269 44.38 14.01 -18.84
N MET A 270 45.35 13.08 -18.73
CA MET A 270 45.17 11.80 -18.08
C MET A 270 44.77 11.98 -16.60
N ASP A 271 45.46 12.86 -15.85
CA ASP A 271 45.10 13.13 -14.46
C ASP A 271 43.67 13.73 -14.33
N ALA A 272 43.30 14.63 -15.22
CA ALA A 272 41.95 15.21 -15.26
C ALA A 272 40.86 14.13 -15.54
N ILE A 273 41.12 13.21 -16.49
CA ILE A 273 40.20 12.10 -16.80
C ILE A 273 40.05 11.17 -15.61
N ILE A 274 41.15 10.78 -14.94
CA ILE A 274 41.18 9.95 -13.75
C ILE A 274 40.40 10.65 -12.65
N GLY A 275 40.64 11.95 -12.42
CA GLY A 275 39.90 12.75 -11.45
C GLY A 275 38.38 12.75 -11.69
N GLN A 276 37.94 12.98 -12.93
CA GLN A 276 36.52 12.96 -13.31
C GLN A 276 35.90 11.58 -13.17
N PHE A 277 36.62 10.48 -13.51
CA PHE A 277 36.18 9.11 -13.35
C PHE A 277 35.94 8.79 -11.88
N LEU A 278 36.90 9.13 -11.03
CA LEU A 278 36.80 8.91 -9.58
C LEU A 278 35.66 9.71 -8.95
N ASP A 279 35.52 10.94 -9.39
CA ASP A 279 34.43 11.77 -8.96
C ASP A 279 33.06 11.20 -9.37
N TYR A 280 32.94 10.67 -10.59
CA TYR A 280 31.74 9.97 -11.01
C TYR A 280 31.48 8.70 -10.18
N ALA A 281 32.54 7.99 -9.82
CA ALA A 281 32.49 6.69 -9.18
C ALA A 281 32.40 6.75 -7.64
N LYS A 282 32.69 7.90 -7.01
CA LYS A 282 32.54 8.07 -5.54
C LYS A 282 31.15 7.65 -5.09
N PRO A 283 31.04 6.79 -4.04
CA PRO A 283 29.76 6.48 -3.45
C PRO A 283 29.09 7.77 -3.02
N THR A 284 27.82 7.76 -3.21
CA THR A 284 26.98 8.80 -2.70
C THR A 284 26.80 8.51 -1.21
N GLU A 285 27.76 8.92 -0.35
CA GLU A 285 27.51 8.88 1.09
C GLU A 285 26.19 9.58 1.35
N ALA A 286 25.43 9.10 2.36
CA ALA A 286 24.24 9.77 2.85
C ALA A 286 24.67 11.11 3.44
N ALA A 287 25.05 12.07 2.59
CA ALA A 287 25.35 13.42 3.01
C ALA A 287 24.09 13.98 3.62
N SER A 288 24.19 14.43 4.86
CA SER A 288 23.13 15.19 5.49
C SER A 288 22.85 16.39 4.61
N PHE A 289 21.67 16.48 4.05
CA PHE A 289 21.21 17.69 3.40
C PHE A 289 21.00 18.74 4.48
N VAL A 290 21.63 19.88 4.27
CA VAL A 290 21.53 21.03 5.16
C VAL A 290 21.02 22.24 4.36
N PRO A 291 20.47 23.25 5.00
CA PRO A 291 20.19 24.52 4.32
C PRO A 291 21.48 25.10 3.73
N VAL A 292 21.49 25.32 2.43
CA VAL A 292 22.61 25.91 1.67
C VAL A 292 22.11 27.18 0.98
N GLU A 293 22.81 28.28 1.20
CA GLU A 293 22.55 29.54 0.54
C GLU A 293 23.09 29.48 -0.92
N ILE A 294 22.19 29.08 -1.82
CA ILE A 294 22.56 28.85 -3.23
C ILE A 294 22.96 30.15 -3.95
N SER A 295 22.41 31.29 -3.54
CA SER A 295 22.78 32.60 -4.07
C SER A 295 24.25 32.89 -3.87
N HIS A 296 24.75 32.72 -2.64
CA HIS A 296 26.16 32.92 -2.29
C HIS A 296 27.07 31.91 -3.01
N LEU A 297 26.67 30.63 -3.04
CA LEU A 297 27.42 29.57 -3.72
C LEU A 297 27.59 29.89 -5.23
N LEU A 298 26.52 30.32 -5.89
CA LEU A 298 26.55 30.69 -7.32
C LEU A 298 27.41 31.93 -7.56
N ALA A 299 27.31 32.95 -6.70
CA ALA A 299 28.14 34.16 -6.81
C ALA A 299 29.62 33.83 -6.67
N ASP A 300 30.00 32.98 -5.70
CA ASP A 300 31.37 32.50 -5.52
C ASP A 300 31.90 31.77 -6.79
N CYS A 301 31.08 30.84 -7.32
CA CYS A 301 31.47 30.09 -8.54
C CYS A 301 31.58 31.00 -9.77
N ALA A 302 30.69 31.98 -9.92
CA ALA A 302 30.70 32.94 -10.98
C ALA A 302 31.96 33.84 -10.89
N GLN A 303 32.30 34.29 -9.70
CA GLN A 303 33.54 35.08 -9.48
C GLN A 303 34.79 34.25 -9.81
N HIS A 304 34.78 32.95 -9.43
CA HIS A 304 35.89 32.06 -9.79
C HIS A 304 35.99 31.86 -11.31
N ALA A 305 34.85 31.64 -11.97
CA ALA A 305 34.80 31.49 -13.43
C ALA A 305 35.30 32.75 -14.16
N THR A 306 35.03 33.97 -13.65
CA THR A 306 35.52 35.22 -14.22
C THR A 306 37.06 35.34 -14.21
N ARG A 307 37.73 34.66 -13.26
CA ARG A 307 39.21 34.65 -13.19
C ARG A 307 39.86 33.68 -14.17
N LEU A 308 39.07 32.80 -14.78
CA LEU A 308 39.60 31.87 -15.77
C LEU A 308 39.94 32.60 -17.10
N PRO A 309 41.07 32.29 -17.72
CA PRO A 309 41.46 32.94 -18.99
C PRO A 309 40.41 32.71 -20.08
N GLY A 310 40.02 33.79 -20.77
CA GLY A 310 39.10 33.74 -21.89
C GLY A 310 37.62 33.53 -21.51
N MET A 311 37.25 33.76 -20.23
CA MET A 311 35.86 33.68 -19.76
C MET A 311 35.29 35.09 -19.48
N ARG A 312 34.02 35.31 -19.87
CA ARG A 312 33.23 36.48 -19.51
C ARG A 312 31.94 36.01 -18.89
N VAL A 313 31.69 36.42 -17.65
CA VAL A 313 30.55 35.93 -16.87
C VAL A 313 29.56 37.06 -16.60
N ARG A 314 28.27 36.81 -16.78
CA ARG A 314 27.15 37.68 -16.35
C ARG A 314 26.37 36.98 -15.26
N THR A 315 25.87 37.72 -14.26
CA THR A 315 25.14 37.18 -13.15
C THR A 315 23.82 37.91 -12.95
N GLU A 316 22.74 37.14 -12.79
CA GLU A 316 21.40 37.61 -12.38
C GLU A 316 20.88 36.67 -11.28
N ILE A 317 21.33 36.93 -10.06
CA ILE A 317 21.12 36.04 -8.90
C ILE A 317 20.27 36.78 -7.89
N GLU A 318 19.08 36.20 -7.55
CA GLU A 318 18.22 36.65 -6.47
C GLU A 318 18.90 36.38 -5.13
N ASP A 319 18.90 37.35 -4.22
CA ASP A 319 19.55 37.25 -2.90
C ASP A 319 18.76 36.32 -1.97
N ASP A 320 19.45 35.79 -0.96
CA ASP A 320 18.87 35.00 0.15
C ASP A 320 18.09 33.74 -0.27
N VAL A 321 18.38 33.15 -1.41
CA VAL A 321 17.76 31.88 -1.83
C VAL A 321 18.45 30.72 -1.14
N VAL A 322 17.70 30.00 -0.26
CA VAL A 322 18.22 28.85 0.49
C VAL A 322 17.57 27.56 0.01
N VAL A 323 18.37 26.56 -0.30
CA VAL A 323 17.94 25.24 -0.76
C VAL A 323 18.37 24.16 0.24
N LEU A 324 17.65 23.05 0.25
CA LEU A 324 18.04 21.87 1.02
C LEU A 324 18.99 21.02 0.18
N GLY A 325 20.26 20.91 0.58
CA GLY A 325 21.24 20.20 -0.22
C GLY A 325 22.59 19.97 0.46
N ASN A 326 23.55 19.49 -0.34
CA ASN A 326 24.96 19.39 0.03
C ASN A 326 25.76 20.42 -0.78
N GLU A 327 26.41 21.36 -0.11
CA GLU A 327 27.16 22.45 -0.75
C GLU A 327 28.28 21.94 -1.67
N THR A 328 29.02 20.92 -1.25
CA THR A 328 30.11 20.32 -2.04
C THR A 328 29.58 19.72 -3.34
N ASP A 329 28.47 19.02 -3.28
CA ASP A 329 27.83 18.41 -4.47
C ASP A 329 27.29 19.49 -5.42
N LEU A 330 26.63 20.52 -4.88
CA LEU A 330 26.10 21.64 -5.70
C LEU A 330 27.23 22.46 -6.32
N ARG A 331 28.30 22.75 -5.60
CA ARG A 331 29.50 23.41 -6.12
C ARG A 331 30.14 22.59 -7.25
N ARG A 332 30.16 21.28 -7.11
CA ARG A 332 30.66 20.35 -8.12
C ARG A 332 29.79 20.35 -9.38
N VAL A 333 28.48 20.42 -9.28
CA VAL A 333 27.57 20.60 -10.42
C VAL A 333 27.91 21.86 -11.19
N ILE A 334 27.98 23.00 -10.49
CA ILE A 334 28.27 24.30 -11.07
C ILE A 334 29.65 24.28 -11.82
N ASN A 335 30.67 23.76 -11.11
CA ASN A 335 32.02 23.67 -11.71
C ASN A 335 32.08 22.78 -12.97
N ASN A 336 31.31 21.69 -13.00
CA ASN A 336 31.21 20.84 -14.19
C ASN A 336 30.54 21.59 -15.36
N LEU A 337 29.55 22.42 -15.10
CA LEU A 337 28.88 23.22 -16.12
C LEU A 337 29.81 24.35 -16.65
N VAL A 338 30.54 25.00 -15.74
CA VAL A 338 31.55 26.02 -16.10
C VAL A 338 32.65 25.39 -16.98
N GLU A 339 33.17 24.23 -16.58
CA GLU A 339 34.22 23.54 -17.37
C GLU A 339 33.71 23.07 -18.71
N ASN A 340 32.46 22.61 -18.82
CA ASN A 340 31.83 22.28 -20.10
C ASN A 340 31.73 23.51 -20.99
N ALA A 341 31.26 24.65 -20.47
CA ALA A 341 31.20 25.89 -21.24
C ALA A 341 32.58 26.30 -21.72
N ARG A 342 33.61 26.28 -20.86
CA ARG A 342 34.99 26.61 -21.21
C ARG A 342 35.53 25.75 -22.36
N ARG A 343 35.16 24.46 -22.40
CA ARG A 343 35.67 23.50 -23.40
C ARG A 343 34.91 23.54 -24.73
N TYR A 344 33.61 23.72 -24.68
CA TYR A 344 32.74 23.48 -25.83
C TYR A 344 32.03 24.74 -26.36
N ALA A 345 31.93 25.81 -25.56
CA ALA A 345 31.17 26.98 -25.94
C ALA A 345 32.01 28.04 -26.72
N ARG A 346 33.30 27.78 -26.96
CA ARG A 346 34.15 28.71 -27.71
C ARG A 346 33.80 28.64 -29.19
N THR A 347 33.36 29.78 -29.76
CA THR A 347 33.05 29.91 -31.16
C THR A 347 34.28 30.48 -31.91
N PRO A 348 34.63 29.97 -33.08
CA PRO A 348 35.73 30.54 -33.89
C PRO A 348 35.49 32.04 -34.16
N GLY A 349 36.49 32.87 -33.84
CA GLY A 349 36.41 34.32 -34.00
C GLY A 349 35.94 35.09 -32.76
N GLN A 350 35.54 34.42 -31.69
CA GLN A 350 35.26 35.06 -30.38
C GLN A 350 36.52 35.04 -29.51
N GLU A 351 36.81 36.17 -28.89
CA GLU A 351 37.94 36.30 -27.94
C GLU A 351 37.63 35.67 -26.57
N PHE A 352 36.35 35.68 -26.19
CA PHE A 352 35.88 35.21 -24.89
C PHE A 352 34.71 34.19 -25.01
N THR A 353 34.70 33.23 -24.12
CA THR A 353 33.51 32.37 -23.87
C THR A 353 32.58 33.11 -22.92
N GLU A 354 31.36 33.40 -23.33
CA GLU A 354 30.35 34.05 -22.50
C GLU A 354 29.53 33.00 -21.75
N LEU A 355 29.29 33.27 -20.43
CA LEU A 355 28.55 32.37 -19.57
C LEU A 355 27.62 33.21 -18.67
N ASP A 356 26.31 32.88 -18.68
CA ASP A 356 25.30 33.54 -17.88
C ASP A 356 24.92 32.64 -16.70
N PHE A 357 24.87 33.23 -15.49
CA PHE A 357 24.36 32.60 -14.28
C PHE A 357 23.10 33.33 -13.86
N ALA A 358 22.00 32.57 -13.67
CA ALA A 358 20.77 33.11 -13.10
C ALA A 358 20.25 32.22 -11.98
N CYS A 359 19.67 32.85 -10.98
CA CYS A 359 18.95 32.15 -9.88
C CYS A 359 17.74 32.96 -9.49
N ASN A 360 16.58 32.31 -9.45
CA ASN A 360 15.35 32.93 -8.96
C ASN A 360 14.42 31.90 -8.35
N VAL A 361 13.45 32.34 -7.54
CA VAL A 361 12.43 31.47 -7.00
C VAL A 361 11.20 31.49 -7.90
N ARG A 362 10.83 30.33 -8.45
CA ARG A 362 9.66 30.15 -9.32
C ARG A 362 8.64 29.17 -8.73
N SER A 363 7.37 29.37 -9.04
CA SER A 363 6.30 28.39 -8.76
C SER A 363 6.28 27.34 -9.85
N THR A 364 6.49 26.07 -9.50
CA THR A 364 6.42 24.93 -10.41
C THR A 364 5.19 24.05 -10.04
N PRO A 365 4.78 23.08 -10.85
CA PRO A 365 3.72 22.14 -10.52
C PRO A 365 3.97 21.36 -9.22
N GLN A 366 5.25 21.22 -8.81
CA GLN A 366 5.66 20.54 -7.59
C GLN A 366 5.82 21.48 -6.39
N GLY A 367 5.48 22.76 -6.52
CA GLY A 367 5.61 23.79 -5.49
C GLY A 367 6.64 24.87 -5.84
N ARG A 368 6.95 25.73 -4.86
CA ARG A 368 7.99 26.76 -5.04
C ARG A 368 9.39 26.11 -5.06
N ARG A 369 10.20 26.43 -6.06
CA ARG A 369 11.55 25.91 -6.21
C ARG A 369 12.55 27.02 -6.54
N ALA A 370 13.79 26.85 -6.11
CA ALA A 370 14.90 27.66 -6.60
C ALA A 370 15.32 27.16 -7.97
N VAL A 371 15.21 28.02 -8.97
CA VAL A 371 15.59 27.71 -10.35
C VAL A 371 16.94 28.35 -10.63
N VAL A 372 17.96 27.51 -10.79
CA VAL A 372 19.31 27.88 -11.19
C VAL A 372 19.46 27.62 -12.66
N GLU A 373 19.89 28.62 -13.42
CA GLU A 373 20.14 28.54 -14.84
C GLU A 373 21.61 28.91 -15.15
N ILE A 374 22.28 28.03 -15.87
CA ILE A 374 23.64 28.28 -16.35
C ILE A 374 23.58 28.10 -17.87
N ALA A 375 23.89 29.17 -18.60
CA ALA A 375 23.78 29.23 -20.05
C ALA A 375 25.06 29.71 -20.71
N ASP A 376 25.54 28.94 -21.69
CA ASP A 376 26.64 29.35 -22.54
C ASP A 376 26.13 29.99 -23.84
N HIS A 377 27.05 30.61 -24.60
CA HIS A 377 26.81 31.25 -25.91
C HIS A 377 27.57 30.53 -27.02
N GLY A 378 27.74 29.22 -26.88
CA GLY A 378 28.45 28.41 -27.87
C GLY A 378 27.58 28.01 -29.08
N PRO A 379 28.03 27.02 -29.86
CA PRO A 379 27.29 26.56 -31.03
C PRO A 379 26.02 25.77 -30.72
N GLY A 380 25.80 25.41 -29.44
CA GLY A 380 24.71 24.52 -29.04
C GLY A 380 24.97 23.05 -29.44
N VAL A 381 23.93 22.23 -29.35
CA VAL A 381 23.95 20.79 -29.58
C VAL A 381 22.73 20.40 -30.42
N PRO A 382 22.83 19.48 -31.40
CA PRO A 382 21.65 18.96 -32.09
C PRO A 382 20.62 18.41 -31.09
N ASP A 383 19.34 18.77 -31.26
CA ASP A 383 18.26 18.43 -30.27
C ASP A 383 18.10 16.92 -30.08
N ASP A 384 18.31 16.13 -31.12
CA ASP A 384 18.29 14.66 -31.09
C ASP A 384 19.42 14.03 -30.26
N GLN A 385 20.50 14.81 -29.99
CA GLN A 385 21.66 14.35 -29.23
C GLN A 385 21.70 14.84 -27.80
N ILE A 386 20.84 15.77 -27.39
CA ILE A 386 20.79 16.28 -26.00
C ILE A 386 20.60 15.16 -25.00
N ALA A 387 19.67 14.24 -25.26
CA ALA A 387 19.43 13.09 -24.38
C ALA A 387 20.63 12.12 -24.28
N GLN A 388 21.48 12.09 -25.28
CA GLN A 388 22.69 11.25 -25.28
C GLN A 388 23.82 11.87 -24.44
N LEU A 389 23.88 13.20 -24.33
CA LEU A 389 24.90 13.92 -23.54
C LEU A 389 24.82 13.61 -22.04
N MET A 390 23.65 13.18 -21.56
CA MET A 390 23.44 12.79 -20.15
C MET A 390 24.04 11.42 -19.82
N LYS A 391 24.33 10.59 -20.87
CA LYS A 391 24.91 9.26 -20.67
C LYS A 391 26.40 9.35 -20.35
N PRO A 392 26.91 8.59 -19.37
CA PRO A 392 28.33 8.55 -19.05
C PRO A 392 29.17 8.17 -20.28
N PHE A 393 30.35 8.76 -20.41
CA PHE A 393 31.31 8.50 -21.49
C PHE A 393 30.82 8.85 -22.91
N THR A 394 29.73 9.61 -23.04
CA THR A 394 29.21 10.03 -24.33
C THR A 394 29.85 11.36 -24.75
N ARG A 395 30.31 11.42 -25.99
CA ARG A 395 30.87 12.61 -26.63
C ARG A 395 30.28 12.75 -28.03
N LEU A 396 29.98 13.96 -28.45
CA LEU A 396 29.52 14.24 -29.80
C LEU A 396 30.67 14.08 -30.80
N ASP A 397 30.37 13.57 -31.99
CA ASP A 397 31.36 13.34 -33.03
C ASP A 397 32.10 14.62 -33.47
N THR A 398 31.42 15.76 -33.46
CA THR A 398 31.97 17.08 -33.74
C THR A 398 33.02 17.55 -32.74
N ALA A 399 32.99 17.03 -31.51
CA ALA A 399 33.94 17.38 -30.44
C ALA A 399 35.14 16.43 -30.33
N ARG A 400 35.22 15.36 -31.14
CA ARG A 400 36.28 14.34 -31.04
C ARG A 400 37.68 14.87 -31.40
N GLY A 401 37.76 15.98 -32.13
CA GLY A 401 39.05 16.54 -32.61
C GLY A 401 39.60 17.73 -31.84
N GLN A 402 38.81 18.45 -31.05
CA GLN A 402 39.20 19.76 -30.51
C GLN A 402 39.08 19.92 -28.97
N ALA A 403 38.37 19.04 -28.26
CA ALA A 403 38.20 19.19 -26.81
C ALA A 403 38.50 17.88 -26.10
N ASN A 404 39.43 17.92 -25.14
CA ASN A 404 39.86 16.80 -24.32
C ASN A 404 38.98 16.65 -23.08
N GLY A 405 38.09 15.63 -23.02
CA GLY A 405 37.25 15.38 -21.84
C GLY A 405 36.72 13.93 -21.78
N ALA A 406 36.45 13.41 -20.58
CA ALA A 406 35.98 12.04 -20.35
C ALA A 406 34.50 11.79 -20.72
N GLY A 407 33.71 12.84 -21.06
CA GLY A 407 32.28 12.69 -21.30
C GLY A 407 31.49 12.37 -20.03
N LEU A 408 31.95 12.79 -18.85
CA LEU A 408 31.33 12.50 -17.54
C LEU A 408 30.66 13.74 -16.92
N GLY A 409 30.94 14.96 -17.39
CA GLY A 409 30.49 16.20 -16.74
C GLY A 409 28.98 16.27 -16.54
N LEU A 410 28.19 16.10 -17.62
CA LEU A 410 26.73 16.15 -17.54
C LEU A 410 26.13 14.93 -16.81
N ALA A 411 26.74 13.74 -16.90
CA ALA A 411 26.33 12.57 -16.15
C ALA A 411 26.52 12.77 -14.63
N ILE A 412 27.57 13.49 -14.20
CA ILE A 412 27.77 13.91 -12.79
C ILE A 412 26.66 14.89 -12.39
N VAL A 413 26.33 15.86 -13.26
CA VAL A 413 25.25 16.82 -13.01
C VAL A 413 23.92 16.08 -12.80
N GLU A 414 23.52 15.18 -13.69
CA GLU A 414 22.28 14.41 -13.60
C GLU A 414 22.21 13.61 -12.31
N ARG A 415 23.28 12.91 -11.95
CA ARG A 415 23.36 12.10 -10.74
C ARG A 415 23.19 12.94 -9.47
N VAL A 416 23.87 14.08 -9.39
CA VAL A 416 23.77 14.98 -8.22
C VAL A 416 22.38 15.61 -8.14
N VAL A 417 21.83 16.07 -9.25
CA VAL A 417 20.50 16.70 -9.33
C VAL A 417 19.41 15.70 -8.91
N SER A 418 19.45 14.48 -9.44
CA SER A 418 18.49 13.41 -9.04
C SER A 418 18.54 13.13 -7.55
N ARG A 419 19.73 13.13 -6.94
CA ARG A 419 19.91 12.95 -5.49
C ARG A 419 19.27 14.06 -4.67
N HIS A 420 19.32 15.30 -5.15
CA HIS A 420 18.72 16.46 -4.48
C HIS A 420 17.21 16.56 -4.67
N ASN A 421 16.53 15.53 -5.23
CA ASN A 421 15.13 15.59 -5.62
C ASN A 421 14.82 16.83 -6.47
N ALA A 422 15.81 17.26 -7.27
CA ALA A 422 15.73 18.38 -8.15
C ALA A 422 15.42 17.93 -9.58
N GLU A 423 14.92 18.85 -10.38
CA GLU A 423 14.66 18.61 -11.80
C GLU A 423 15.80 19.21 -12.63
N LEU A 424 16.25 18.47 -13.63
CA LEU A 424 17.25 18.89 -14.58
C LEU A 424 16.61 19.04 -15.96
N ALA A 425 16.77 20.20 -16.57
CA ALA A 425 16.43 20.43 -17.96
C ALA A 425 17.64 20.97 -18.74
N VAL A 426 17.93 20.34 -19.85
CA VAL A 426 19.00 20.76 -20.76
C VAL A 426 18.37 21.06 -22.10
N ARG A 427 18.62 22.26 -22.64
CA ARG A 427 18.05 22.71 -23.92
C ARG A 427 18.98 23.68 -24.63
N ASN A 428 18.84 23.79 -25.94
CA ASN A 428 19.46 24.86 -26.67
C ASN A 428 18.83 26.20 -26.30
N ARG A 429 19.64 27.25 -26.32
CA ARG A 429 19.25 28.63 -26.10
C ARG A 429 18.79 29.27 -27.40
N ASP A 430 17.77 30.13 -27.33
CA ASP A 430 17.40 30.97 -28.47
C ASP A 430 18.56 31.92 -28.79
N GLY A 431 19.14 31.82 -29.99
CA GLY A 431 20.32 32.59 -30.39
C GLY A 431 21.67 31.87 -30.28
N GLY A 432 21.66 30.58 -29.89
CA GLY A 432 22.85 29.73 -29.79
C GLY A 432 23.32 29.51 -28.35
N GLY A 433 23.94 28.36 -28.11
CA GLY A 433 24.42 27.93 -26.81
C GLY A 433 23.55 26.90 -26.15
N LEU A 434 24.02 26.35 -25.04
CA LEU A 434 23.34 25.37 -24.21
C LEU A 434 22.88 26.01 -22.89
N LEU A 435 21.63 25.81 -22.54
CA LEU A 435 21.06 26.21 -21.26
C LEU A 435 20.82 24.95 -20.39
N VAL A 436 21.42 24.95 -19.22
CA VAL A 436 21.19 23.93 -18.18
C VAL A 436 20.43 24.59 -17.05
N GLN A 437 19.24 24.05 -16.72
CA GLN A 437 18.35 24.53 -15.70
C GLN A 437 18.19 23.46 -14.60
N LEU A 438 18.35 23.87 -13.35
CA LEU A 438 18.20 23.05 -12.15
C LEU A 438 17.07 23.62 -11.30
N ALA A 439 16.03 22.83 -10.99
CA ALA A 439 14.95 23.26 -10.09
C ALA A 439 15.09 22.53 -8.75
N LEU A 440 15.67 23.22 -7.75
CA LEU A 440 16.00 22.70 -6.44
C LEU A 440 14.87 22.94 -5.42
N PRO A 441 14.60 22.03 -4.47
CA PRO A 441 13.66 22.27 -3.39
C PRO A 441 14.19 23.36 -2.44
N LEU A 442 13.34 24.33 -2.09
CA LEU A 442 13.69 25.34 -1.09
C LEU A 442 13.81 24.69 0.30
N ALA A 443 14.74 25.22 1.10
CA ALA A 443 14.74 24.94 2.54
C ALA A 443 13.48 25.59 3.15
N SER A 444 12.65 24.79 3.83
CA SER A 444 11.42 25.25 4.51
C SER A 444 11.72 25.97 5.80
#